data_fc678ce53c291b97eb71c469e64b90de
#
_entry.id   fc678ce53c291b97eb71c469e64b90de
#
_cell.length_a   1.000
_cell.length_b   1.000
_cell.length_c   1.000
_cell.angle_alpha   90.00
_cell.angle_beta   90.00
_cell.angle_gamma   90.00
#
_symmetry.space_group_name_H-M   'P 1'
#
loop_
_entity.id
_entity.type
_entity.pdbx_description
1 polymer ?
#
loop_
_entity_poly.entity_id
_entity_poly.type
_entity_poly.pdbx_seq_one_letter_code
_entity_poly.pdbx_strand_id
1 'polypeptide(L)'
;NQIVWLDKVSPIFPNQDNYGTHVNISGIAIINDENYDASIDFLDFLLSDEAQEIYANDNDEFPVNPNVSASERVQKLANNAKFDSTSLEEIASNRKAVLDILNKINFDG
;
A
#
# COMPACT_ATOMS: atom_id res chain seq x y z
N ASN A 1 22.62 2.65 -1.90
CA ASN A 1 22.76 1.32 -2.55
C ASN A 1 21.82 1.30 -3.75
N GLN A 2 22.36 1.58 -4.94
CA GLN A 2 21.58 1.37 -6.18
C GLN A 2 21.28 -0.12 -6.30
N ILE A 3 20.01 -0.46 -6.42
CA ILE A 3 19.59 -1.84 -6.64
C ILE A 3 19.89 -2.16 -8.11
N VAL A 4 21.04 -2.73 -8.36
CA VAL A 4 21.65 -2.99 -9.67
C VAL A 4 20.79 -3.89 -10.60
N TRP A 5 19.74 -4.53 -10.07
CA TRP A 5 18.88 -5.42 -10.85
C TRP A 5 17.62 -4.75 -11.41
N LEU A 6 17.29 -3.52 -11.01
CA LEU A 6 16.10 -2.80 -11.52
C LEU A 6 16.15 -2.56 -13.04
N ASP A 7 17.35 -2.45 -13.61
CA ASP A 7 17.50 -2.34 -15.08
C ASP A 7 17.27 -3.65 -15.84
N LYS A 8 17.14 -4.77 -15.12
CA LYS A 8 17.03 -6.11 -15.70
C LYS A 8 15.64 -6.73 -15.56
N VAL A 9 14.74 -6.07 -14.83
CA VAL A 9 13.38 -6.55 -14.57
C VAL A 9 12.39 -5.42 -14.83
N SER A 10 11.20 -5.79 -15.25
CA SER A 10 10.08 -4.85 -15.39
C SER A 10 8.90 -5.37 -14.58
N PRO A 11 8.22 -4.52 -13.81
CA PRO A 11 7.01 -4.93 -13.10
C PRO A 11 5.89 -5.19 -14.11
N ILE A 12 5.05 -6.16 -13.81
CA ILE A 12 3.81 -6.43 -14.51
C ILE A 12 2.67 -6.14 -13.55
N PHE A 13 1.83 -5.19 -13.89
CA PHE A 13 0.61 -4.88 -13.15
C PHE A 13 -0.53 -5.73 -13.73
N PRO A 14 -1.06 -6.74 -12.99
CA PRO A 14 -2.13 -7.59 -13.49
C PRO A 14 -3.46 -6.83 -13.57
N ASN A 15 -4.44 -7.46 -14.24
CA ASN A 15 -5.85 -7.01 -14.29
C ASN A 15 -6.06 -5.62 -14.91
N GLN A 16 -5.18 -5.16 -15.79
CA GLN A 16 -5.27 -3.82 -16.38
C GLN A 16 -6.49 -3.63 -17.29
N ASP A 17 -6.98 -4.71 -17.90
CA ASP A 17 -8.16 -4.72 -18.78
C ASP A 17 -9.50 -4.76 -18.00
N ASN A 18 -9.45 -4.96 -16.67
CA ASN A 18 -10.66 -5.05 -15.84
C ASN A 18 -10.56 -4.20 -14.57
N TYR A 19 -10.45 -4.78 -13.34
CA TYR A 19 -10.52 -3.97 -12.09
C TYR A 19 -9.22 -3.24 -11.75
N GLY A 20 -8.11 -3.60 -12.36
CA GLY A 20 -6.81 -3.07 -11.98
C GLY A 20 -6.04 -3.97 -11.01
N THR A 21 -4.84 -3.54 -10.67
CA THR A 21 -3.96 -4.25 -9.75
C THR A 21 -4.38 -3.95 -8.31
N HIS A 22 -4.48 -5.00 -7.47
CA HIS A 22 -4.74 -4.84 -6.05
C HIS A 22 -3.62 -4.02 -5.38
N VAL A 23 -4.02 -3.11 -4.48
CA VAL A 23 -3.11 -2.26 -3.71
C VAL A 23 -3.14 -2.71 -2.25
N ASN A 24 -1.98 -3.03 -1.70
CA ASN A 24 -1.84 -3.27 -0.28
C ASN A 24 -1.77 -1.92 0.47
N ILE A 25 -2.39 -1.85 1.64
CA ILE A 25 -2.49 -0.63 2.44
C ILE A 25 -1.94 -0.93 3.84
N SER A 26 -0.98 -0.12 4.28
CA SER A 26 -0.56 -0.09 5.68
C SER A 26 -1.51 0.79 6.49
N GLY A 27 -1.80 0.40 7.73
CA GLY A 27 -2.72 1.12 8.59
C GLY A 27 -2.25 1.18 10.04
N ILE A 28 -2.72 2.17 10.75
CA ILE A 28 -2.48 2.35 12.19
C ILE A 28 -3.83 2.48 12.89
N ALA A 29 -3.94 1.93 14.10
CA ALA A 29 -5.10 2.07 14.98
C ALA A 29 -4.67 2.40 16.41
N ILE A 30 -5.41 3.28 17.06
CA ILE A 30 -5.27 3.55 18.50
C ILE A 30 -6.02 2.44 19.23
N ILE A 31 -5.33 1.71 20.12
CA ILE A 31 -5.88 0.56 20.84
C ILE A 31 -6.30 0.86 22.29
N ASN A 32 -5.88 1.99 22.84
CA ASN A 32 -6.32 2.49 24.13
C ASN A 32 -6.31 4.02 24.15
N ASP A 33 -6.92 4.63 25.15
CA ASP A 33 -7.10 6.06 25.28
C ASP A 33 -6.21 6.74 26.36
N GLU A 34 -5.32 5.99 27.01
CA GLU A 34 -4.45 6.55 28.07
C GLU A 34 -3.56 7.71 27.58
N ASN A 35 -3.16 7.69 26.30
CA ASN A 35 -2.37 8.74 25.67
C ASN A 35 -3.01 9.19 24.34
N TYR A 36 -4.34 9.33 24.35
CA TYR A 36 -5.10 9.58 23.12
C TYR A 36 -4.63 10.82 22.37
N ASP A 37 -4.47 11.95 23.05
CA ASP A 37 -4.07 13.22 22.41
C ASP A 37 -2.67 13.09 21.78
N ALA A 38 -1.70 12.50 22.48
CA ALA A 38 -0.37 12.27 21.94
C ALA A 38 -0.39 11.27 20.76
N SER A 39 -1.32 10.32 20.77
CA SER A 39 -1.51 9.39 19.65
C SER A 39 -2.09 10.10 18.43
N ILE A 40 -3.01 11.03 18.60
CA ILE A 40 -3.54 11.86 17.52
C ILE A 40 -2.43 12.76 16.95
N ASP A 41 -1.67 13.46 17.80
CA ASP A 41 -0.54 14.29 17.36
C ASP A 41 0.46 13.48 16.52
N PHE A 42 0.73 12.23 16.92
CA PHE A 42 1.60 11.35 16.15
C PHE A 42 0.99 10.92 14.81
N LEU A 43 -0.31 10.61 14.78
CA LEU A 43 -1.00 10.30 13.51
C LEU A 43 -1.01 11.51 12.56
N ASP A 44 -1.25 12.71 13.08
CA ASP A 44 -1.20 13.94 12.29
C ASP A 44 0.21 14.16 11.72
N PHE A 45 1.25 13.91 12.52
CA PHE A 45 2.64 13.93 12.01
C PHE A 45 2.85 12.91 10.89
N LEU A 46 2.38 11.66 11.04
CA LEU A 46 2.52 10.63 10.01
C LEU A 46 1.80 10.98 8.70
N LEU A 47 0.75 11.80 8.76
CA LEU A 47 0.02 12.30 7.58
C LEU A 47 0.60 13.61 7.02
N SER A 48 1.57 14.22 7.70
CA SER A 48 2.21 15.45 7.25
C SER A 48 2.99 15.27 5.95
N ASP A 49 3.23 16.35 5.22
CA ASP A 49 4.05 16.34 4.01
C ASP A 49 5.43 15.75 4.30
N GLU A 50 6.07 16.16 5.42
CA GLU A 50 7.40 15.68 5.84
C GLU A 50 7.46 14.16 6.00
N ALA A 51 6.54 13.57 6.77
CA ALA A 51 6.53 12.13 6.99
C ALA A 51 6.18 11.36 5.71
N GLN A 52 5.24 11.86 4.93
CA GLN A 52 4.84 11.21 3.69
C GLN A 52 5.91 11.30 2.60
N GLU A 53 6.75 12.35 2.58
CA GLU A 53 7.92 12.43 1.71
C GLU A 53 8.97 11.37 2.07
N ILE A 54 9.16 11.06 3.36
CA ILE A 54 10.05 9.98 3.82
C ILE A 54 9.52 8.62 3.30
N TYR A 55 8.23 8.32 3.50
CA TYR A 55 7.64 7.09 2.99
C TYR A 55 7.77 6.97 1.46
N ALA A 56 7.51 8.05 0.74
CA ALA A 56 7.58 8.05 -0.71
C ALA A 56 9.01 7.84 -1.23
N ASN A 57 10.02 8.51 -0.65
CA ASN A 57 11.36 8.54 -1.20
C ASN A 57 12.29 7.45 -0.65
N ASP A 58 12.12 7.06 0.63
CA ASP A 58 12.99 6.08 1.27
C ASP A 58 12.43 4.66 1.18
N ASN A 59 11.10 4.50 1.20
CA ASN A 59 10.44 3.20 1.12
C ASN A 59 9.80 2.90 -0.25
N ASP A 60 9.75 3.87 -1.17
CA ASP A 60 9.03 3.75 -2.46
C ASP A 60 7.53 3.43 -2.31
N GLU A 61 6.91 3.98 -1.30
CA GLU A 61 5.48 3.84 -1.07
C GLU A 61 4.68 4.93 -1.79
N PHE A 62 3.43 4.66 -2.13
CA PHE A 62 2.50 5.70 -2.56
C PHE A 62 2.03 6.48 -1.33
N PRO A 63 2.28 7.79 -1.26
CA PRO A 63 1.80 8.60 -0.15
C PRO A 63 0.27 8.66 -0.13
N VAL A 64 -0.31 8.68 1.06
CA VAL A 64 -1.75 8.91 1.24
C VAL A 64 -2.10 10.40 1.28
N ASN A 65 -1.12 11.27 1.57
CA ASN A 65 -1.29 12.71 1.52
C ASN A 65 -1.28 13.18 0.05
N PRO A 66 -2.36 13.82 -0.44
CA PRO A 66 -2.48 14.21 -1.84
C PRO A 66 -1.51 15.33 -2.27
N ASN A 67 -0.89 16.04 -1.31
CA ASN A 67 0.10 17.06 -1.59
C ASN A 67 1.49 16.48 -1.89
N VAL A 68 1.73 15.22 -1.53
CA VAL A 68 3.02 14.55 -1.70
C VAL A 68 2.97 13.61 -2.90
N SER A 69 3.97 13.68 -3.76
CA SER A 69 4.10 12.78 -4.90
C SER A 69 4.90 11.53 -4.52
N ALA A 70 4.56 10.39 -5.10
CA ALA A 70 5.40 9.20 -5.02
C ALA A 70 6.80 9.49 -5.62
N SER A 71 7.81 8.68 -5.25
CA SER A 71 9.17 8.83 -5.81
C SER A 71 9.16 8.76 -7.34
N GLU A 72 10.12 9.43 -7.99
CA GLU A 72 10.26 9.38 -9.45
C GLU A 72 10.32 7.95 -9.98
N ARG A 73 10.93 7.05 -9.21
CA ARG A 73 11.03 5.63 -9.53
C ARG A 73 9.65 4.97 -9.56
N VAL A 74 8.85 5.17 -8.52
CA VAL A 74 7.49 4.61 -8.43
C VAL A 74 6.60 5.20 -9.51
N GLN A 75 6.65 6.52 -9.73
CA GLN A 75 5.90 7.16 -10.80
C GLN A 75 6.22 6.58 -12.17
N LYS A 76 7.50 6.34 -12.46
CA LYS A 76 7.95 5.75 -13.72
C LYS A 76 7.49 4.30 -13.88
N LEU A 77 7.60 3.50 -12.82
CA LEU A 77 7.23 2.07 -12.84
C LEU A 77 5.71 1.88 -12.94
N ALA A 78 4.93 2.70 -12.26
CA ALA A 78 3.47 2.61 -12.21
C ALA A 78 2.77 3.54 -13.21
N ASN A 79 3.50 4.09 -14.19
CA ASN A 79 2.95 5.00 -15.18
C ASN A 79 1.79 4.34 -15.94
N ASN A 80 0.61 4.98 -15.88
CA ASN A 80 -0.65 4.49 -16.45
C ASN A 80 -1.17 3.16 -15.85
N ALA A 81 -0.61 2.67 -14.74
CA ALA A 81 -1.16 1.51 -14.07
C ALA A 81 -2.54 1.83 -13.50
N LYS A 82 -3.51 0.95 -13.77
CA LYS A 82 -4.83 0.98 -13.16
C LYS A 82 -4.78 0.22 -11.84
N PHE A 83 -5.24 0.83 -10.77
CA PHE A 83 -5.34 0.22 -9.46
C PHE A 83 -6.79 -0.17 -9.13
N ASP A 84 -6.94 -1.28 -8.41
CA ASP A 84 -8.23 -1.76 -7.93
C ASP A 84 -8.80 -0.79 -6.88
N SER A 85 -10.07 -0.45 -7.05
CA SER A 85 -10.82 0.45 -6.15
C SER A 85 -11.76 -0.30 -5.21
N THR A 86 -11.63 -1.63 -5.10
CA THR A 86 -12.43 -2.44 -4.17
C THR A 86 -12.22 -1.95 -2.73
N SER A 87 -13.29 -1.72 -2.01
CA SER A 87 -13.22 -1.20 -0.66
C SER A 87 -12.59 -2.20 0.31
N LEU A 88 -11.91 -1.70 1.35
CA LEU A 88 -11.35 -2.55 2.41
C LEU A 88 -12.43 -3.38 3.12
N GLU A 89 -13.64 -2.85 3.25
CA GLU A 89 -14.78 -3.56 3.84
C GLU A 89 -15.18 -4.77 2.99
N GLU A 90 -15.24 -4.62 1.67
CA GLU A 90 -15.55 -5.72 0.75
C GLU A 90 -14.43 -6.78 0.79
N ILE A 91 -13.16 -6.37 0.80
CA ILE A 91 -12.02 -7.28 0.95
C ILE A 91 -12.11 -8.04 2.28
N ALA A 92 -12.37 -7.34 3.38
CA ALA A 92 -12.49 -7.95 4.71
C ALA A 92 -13.64 -8.96 4.79
N SER A 93 -14.78 -8.67 4.15
CA SER A 93 -15.93 -9.58 4.10
C SER A 93 -15.63 -10.93 3.43
N ASN A 94 -14.70 -10.94 2.48
CA ASN A 94 -14.29 -12.13 1.75
C ASN A 94 -13.17 -12.93 2.44
N ARG A 95 -12.59 -12.42 3.54
CA ARG A 95 -11.43 -13.03 4.20
C ARG A 95 -11.62 -14.51 4.52
N LYS A 96 -12.79 -14.89 5.08
CA LYS A 96 -13.06 -16.27 5.43
C LYS A 96 -13.05 -17.20 4.21
N ALA A 97 -13.73 -16.79 3.15
CA ALA A 97 -13.81 -17.57 1.91
C ALA A 97 -12.41 -17.76 1.28
N VAL A 98 -11.58 -16.71 1.31
CA VAL A 98 -10.19 -16.78 0.81
C VAL A 98 -9.36 -17.76 1.63
N LEU A 99 -9.43 -17.70 2.97
CA LEU A 99 -8.71 -18.63 3.84
C LEU A 99 -9.16 -20.09 3.61
N ASP A 100 -10.46 -20.33 3.43
CA ASP A 100 -10.98 -21.67 3.13
C ASP A 100 -10.43 -22.21 1.79
N ILE A 101 -10.28 -21.34 0.78
CA ILE A 101 -9.67 -21.70 -0.51
C ILE A 101 -8.18 -22.01 -0.33
N LEU A 102 -7.42 -21.14 0.34
CA LEU A 102 -5.98 -21.32 0.57
C LEU A 102 -5.69 -22.63 1.30
N ASN A 103 -6.48 -22.94 2.35
CA ASN A 103 -6.38 -24.21 3.07
C ASN A 103 -6.69 -25.41 2.16
N LYS A 104 -7.72 -25.31 1.33
CA LYS A 104 -8.13 -26.40 0.43
C LYS A 104 -7.06 -26.74 -0.61
N ILE A 105 -6.34 -25.73 -1.12
CA ILE A 105 -5.28 -25.93 -2.12
C ILE A 105 -3.90 -26.15 -1.50
N ASN A 106 -3.80 -26.15 -0.16
CA ASN A 106 -2.54 -26.28 0.58
C ASN A 106 -1.49 -25.24 0.14
N PHE A 107 -1.91 -23.95 0.06
CA PHE A 107 -1.09 -22.88 -0.53
C PHE A 107 0.23 -22.66 0.20
N ASP A 108 0.28 -22.84 1.51
CA ASP A 108 1.48 -22.65 2.33
C ASP A 108 2.33 -23.94 2.48
N GLY A 109 2.00 -25.02 1.77
CA GLY A 109 2.80 -26.26 1.69
C GLY A 109 2.59 -27.25 2.82
#